data_9e67fcb2d2259901e605daa5607612a5
#
_entry.id   9e67fcb2d2259901e605daa5607612a5
#
_cell.length_a   1.000
_cell.length_b   1.000
_cell.length_c   1.000
_cell.angle_alpha   90.00
_cell.angle_beta   90.00
_cell.angle_gamma   90.00
#
_symmetry.space_group_name_H-M   'P 1'
#
loop_
_entity.id
_entity.type
_entity.pdbx_description
1 polymer ?
#
loop_
_entity_poly.entity_id
_entity_poly.type
_entity_poly.pdbx_seq_one_letter_code
_entity_poly.pdbx_strand_id
1 'polypeptide(L)'
;MPKASKTTASDTVQVEGYEGHFENFEGGYTVGFETYTEDADLTPFFKGLPNDQCQAPHWGYVIKGKLMFKSAAGEETYEAGDAYYAPPGHTPVLYAGTEVVEFSPTKELHETLEVVERNMSES
;
A
#
# COMPACT_ATOMS: atom_id res chain seq x y z
N MET A 1 11.00 17.86 14.11
CA MET A 1 10.55 16.45 14.16
C MET A 1 9.12 16.36 13.62
N PRO A 2 8.98 16.06 12.33
CA PRO A 2 7.67 16.02 11.71
C PRO A 2 6.81 14.85 12.19
N LYS A 3 5.51 14.97 12.01
CA LYS A 3 4.54 13.92 12.26
C LYS A 3 3.36 14.08 11.30
N ALA A 4 2.62 13.01 11.11
CA ALA A 4 1.41 13.04 10.32
C ALA A 4 0.37 12.10 10.92
N SER A 5 -0.89 12.34 10.57
CA SER A 5 -2.00 11.48 10.90
C SER A 5 -2.89 11.34 9.68
N LYS A 6 -3.87 10.46 9.76
CA LYS A 6 -4.86 10.27 8.69
C LYS A 6 -5.54 11.60 8.31
N THR A 7 -5.73 12.50 9.28
CA THR A 7 -6.43 13.77 9.05
C THR A 7 -5.50 14.92 8.68
N THR A 8 -4.19 14.81 8.89
CA THR A 8 -3.24 15.89 8.63
C THR A 8 -2.32 15.64 7.45
N ALA A 9 -2.30 14.43 6.91
CA ALA A 9 -1.44 14.07 5.78
C ALA A 9 -1.75 14.93 4.55
N SER A 10 -0.71 15.31 3.82
CA SER A 10 -0.80 16.29 2.73
C SER A 10 -1.51 15.80 1.48
N ASP A 11 -1.38 14.51 1.17
CA ASP A 11 -1.90 13.95 -0.08
C ASP A 11 -2.97 12.92 0.20
N THR A 12 -4.05 12.95 -0.59
CA THR A 12 -5.13 11.99 -0.49
C THR A 12 -5.34 11.31 -1.83
N VAL A 13 -5.43 10.00 -1.81
CA VAL A 13 -5.82 9.19 -2.96
C VAL A 13 -7.11 8.48 -2.60
N GLN A 14 -8.16 8.72 -3.38
CA GLN A 14 -9.45 8.10 -3.12
C GLN A 14 -9.97 7.52 -4.43
N VAL A 15 -10.16 6.20 -4.44
CA VAL A 15 -10.74 5.46 -5.55
C VAL A 15 -11.77 4.51 -4.97
N GLU A 16 -12.55 3.86 -5.83
CA GLU A 16 -13.53 2.90 -5.37
C GLU A 16 -12.86 1.80 -4.55
N GLY A 17 -13.31 1.62 -3.32
CA GLY A 17 -12.81 0.57 -2.42
C GLY A 17 -11.55 0.90 -1.64
N TYR A 18 -10.98 2.10 -1.84
CA TYR A 18 -9.70 2.44 -1.23
C TYR A 18 -9.57 3.93 -0.94
N GLU A 19 -9.06 4.25 0.24
CA GLU A 19 -8.72 5.62 0.61
C GLU A 19 -7.35 5.62 1.27
N GLY A 20 -6.43 6.43 0.72
CA GLY A 20 -5.08 6.56 1.25
C GLY A 20 -4.75 8.01 1.55
N HIS A 21 -4.10 8.26 2.69
CA HIS A 21 -3.61 9.56 3.10
C HIS A 21 -2.11 9.47 3.32
N PHE A 22 -1.33 10.23 2.54
CA PHE A 22 0.12 10.08 2.48
C PHE A 22 0.84 11.35 2.87
N GLU A 23 1.96 11.18 3.57
CA GLU A 23 2.88 12.27 3.92
C GLU A 23 4.31 11.85 3.63
N ASN A 24 5.03 12.68 2.88
CA ASN A 24 6.45 12.45 2.63
C ASN A 24 7.26 13.09 3.76
N PHE A 25 8.09 12.30 4.42
CA PHE A 25 8.99 12.79 5.45
C PHE A 25 10.40 13.01 4.90
N GLU A 26 11.16 13.88 5.55
CA GLU A 26 12.57 14.02 5.27
C GLU A 26 13.27 12.68 5.47
N GLY A 27 14.31 12.41 4.70
CA GLY A 27 15.02 11.14 4.76
C GLY A 27 14.53 10.12 3.73
N GLY A 28 13.55 10.52 2.89
CA GLY A 28 13.14 9.69 1.76
C GLY A 28 12.13 8.60 2.09
N TYR A 29 11.34 8.77 3.15
CA TYR A 29 10.29 7.83 3.51
C TYR A 29 8.93 8.50 3.49
N THR A 30 7.91 7.73 3.10
CA THR A 30 6.53 8.17 3.04
C THR A 30 5.70 7.30 3.97
N VAL A 31 4.85 7.91 4.79
CA VAL A 31 3.86 7.19 5.58
C VAL A 31 2.52 7.23 4.84
N GLY A 32 1.84 6.09 4.78
CA GLY A 32 0.49 5.97 4.23
C GLY A 32 -0.46 5.44 5.28
N PHE A 33 -1.58 6.15 5.46
CA PHE A 33 -2.71 5.69 6.28
C PHE A 33 -3.77 5.22 5.30
N GLU A 34 -3.99 3.91 5.23
CA GLU A 34 -4.81 3.31 4.18
C GLU A 34 -6.02 2.61 4.76
N THR A 35 -7.18 2.84 4.14
CA THR A 35 -8.44 2.22 4.51
C THR A 35 -9.02 1.50 3.31
N TYR A 36 -9.41 0.25 3.50
CA TYR A 36 -10.02 -0.57 2.44
C TYR A 36 -11.51 -0.73 2.74
N THR A 37 -12.35 -0.34 1.80
CA THR A 37 -13.81 -0.41 1.97
C THR A 37 -14.45 -1.54 1.16
N GLU A 38 -13.67 -2.20 0.29
CA GLU A 38 -14.12 -3.33 -0.51
C GLU A 38 -13.04 -4.39 -0.58
N ASP A 39 -13.43 -5.64 -0.82
CA ASP A 39 -12.49 -6.71 -1.13
C ASP A 39 -11.99 -6.51 -2.55
N ALA A 40 -10.68 -6.62 -2.76
CA ALA A 40 -10.10 -6.47 -4.10
C ALA A 40 -8.73 -7.15 -4.18
N ASP A 41 -8.50 -7.86 -5.29
CA ASP A 41 -7.17 -8.35 -5.64
C ASP A 41 -6.57 -7.33 -6.61
N LEU A 42 -5.53 -6.62 -6.18
CA LEU A 42 -4.94 -5.56 -6.99
C LEU A 42 -3.88 -6.05 -7.97
N THR A 43 -3.63 -7.36 -8.02
CA THR A 43 -2.61 -7.93 -8.92
C THR A 43 -2.66 -7.36 -10.34
N PRO A 44 -3.84 -7.24 -11.00
CA PRO A 44 -3.88 -6.72 -12.37
C PRO A 44 -3.34 -5.30 -12.54
N PHE A 45 -3.35 -4.50 -11.48
CA PHE A 45 -2.94 -3.10 -11.56
C PHE A 45 -1.42 -2.92 -11.45
N PHE A 46 -0.68 -4.00 -11.20
CA PHE A 46 0.78 -3.96 -11.12
C PHE A 46 1.46 -4.33 -12.45
N LYS A 47 0.69 -4.56 -13.48
CA LYS A 47 1.20 -4.90 -14.81
C LYS A 47 2.10 -3.79 -15.35
N GLY A 48 3.28 -4.17 -15.82
CA GLY A 48 4.27 -3.22 -16.34
C GLY A 48 5.42 -2.94 -15.38
N LEU A 49 5.26 -3.29 -14.11
CA LEU A 49 6.36 -3.28 -13.15
C LEU A 49 7.19 -4.57 -13.31
N PRO A 50 8.43 -4.61 -12.80
CA PRO A 50 9.21 -5.85 -12.87
C PRO A 50 8.44 -7.03 -12.29
N ASN A 51 8.31 -8.11 -13.07
CA ASN A 51 7.52 -9.31 -12.75
C ASN A 51 6.05 -9.00 -12.42
N ASP A 52 5.55 -7.84 -12.86
CA ASP A 52 4.19 -7.38 -12.59
C ASP A 52 3.89 -7.31 -11.08
N GLN A 53 4.89 -6.89 -10.30
CA GLN A 53 4.81 -6.83 -8.84
C GLN A 53 5.29 -5.48 -8.31
N CYS A 54 4.79 -5.12 -7.14
CA CYS A 54 5.25 -3.94 -6.41
C CYS A 54 6.71 -4.09 -6.03
N GLN A 55 7.54 -3.10 -6.35
CA GLN A 55 8.96 -3.11 -6.04
C GLN A 55 9.29 -2.25 -4.81
N ALA A 56 8.30 -1.60 -4.23
CA ALA A 56 8.50 -0.81 -3.02
C ALA A 56 8.40 -1.71 -1.78
N PRO A 57 9.41 -1.73 -0.92
CA PRO A 57 9.26 -2.43 0.35
C PRO A 57 8.35 -1.64 1.28
N HIS A 58 7.63 -2.33 2.15
CA HIS A 58 6.75 -1.70 3.11
C HIS A 58 7.02 -2.23 4.52
N TRP A 59 7.05 -1.32 5.48
CA TRP A 59 7.01 -1.65 6.90
C TRP A 59 5.66 -1.16 7.40
N GLY A 60 4.85 -2.04 7.96
CA GLY A 60 3.49 -1.65 8.30
C GLY A 60 2.96 -2.27 9.57
N TYR A 61 1.78 -1.80 9.95
CA TYR A 61 1.04 -2.31 11.08
C TYR A 61 -0.44 -2.32 10.73
N VAL A 62 -1.09 -3.46 10.93
CA VAL A 62 -2.53 -3.60 10.68
C VAL A 62 -3.27 -3.11 11.91
N ILE A 63 -4.01 -2.00 11.75
CA ILE A 63 -4.78 -1.41 12.84
C ILE A 63 -6.07 -2.20 13.06
N LYS A 64 -6.71 -2.59 11.95
CA LYS A 64 -7.99 -3.28 11.99
C LYS A 64 -8.15 -4.07 10.68
N GLY A 65 -8.85 -5.21 10.76
CA GLY A 65 -9.08 -6.04 9.59
C GLY A 65 -7.90 -6.93 9.25
N LYS A 66 -7.66 -7.13 7.97
CA LYS A 66 -6.57 -7.98 7.49
C LYS A 66 -6.13 -7.59 6.07
N LEU A 67 -4.91 -7.97 5.73
CA LEU A 67 -4.28 -7.70 4.44
C LEU A 67 -3.48 -8.94 4.05
N MET A 68 -3.49 -9.29 2.76
CA MET A 68 -2.68 -10.40 2.26
C MET A 68 -1.74 -9.91 1.18
N PHE A 69 -0.49 -10.40 1.19
CA PHE A 69 0.44 -10.18 0.09
C PHE A 69 0.74 -11.51 -0.60
N LYS A 70 0.78 -11.48 -1.92
CA LYS A 70 1.24 -12.60 -2.76
C LYS A 70 2.64 -12.29 -3.26
N SER A 71 3.50 -13.30 -3.28
CA SER A 71 4.87 -13.20 -3.81
C SER A 71 5.32 -14.55 -4.34
N ALA A 72 6.55 -14.61 -4.86
CA ALA A 72 7.13 -15.88 -5.29
C ALA A 72 7.24 -16.89 -4.14
N ALA A 73 7.30 -16.42 -2.89
CA ALA A 73 7.36 -17.27 -1.72
C ALA A 73 5.99 -17.82 -1.28
N GLY A 74 4.90 -17.36 -1.92
CA GLY A 74 3.54 -17.78 -1.58
C GLY A 74 2.70 -16.60 -1.09
N GLU A 75 1.70 -16.92 -0.27
CA GLU A 75 0.76 -15.94 0.26
C GLU A 75 0.94 -15.79 1.77
N GLU A 76 0.91 -14.55 2.25
CA GLU A 76 1.01 -14.25 3.67
C GLU A 76 -0.08 -13.27 4.06
N THR A 77 -0.83 -13.60 5.10
CA THR A 77 -1.92 -12.77 5.61
C THR A 77 -1.53 -12.15 6.95
N TYR A 78 -1.77 -10.85 7.07
CA TYR A 78 -1.51 -10.09 8.29
C TYR A 78 -2.83 -9.60 8.85
N GLU A 79 -3.02 -9.76 10.16
CA GLU A 79 -4.26 -9.42 10.85
C GLU A 79 -4.06 -8.27 11.83
N ALA A 80 -5.16 -7.70 12.32
CA ALA A 80 -5.11 -6.61 13.28
C ALA A 80 -4.15 -6.93 14.44
N GLY A 81 -3.23 -6.01 14.71
CA GLY A 81 -2.20 -6.18 15.71
C GLY A 81 -0.86 -6.69 15.17
N ASP A 82 -0.80 -7.11 13.91
CA ASP A 82 0.46 -7.56 13.31
C ASP A 82 1.25 -6.39 12.75
N ALA A 83 2.54 -6.33 13.08
CA ALA A 83 3.50 -5.51 12.37
C ALA A 83 4.15 -6.38 11.29
N TYR A 84 4.38 -5.82 10.11
CA TYR A 84 4.91 -6.62 9.01
C TYR A 84 5.98 -5.89 8.22
N TYR A 85 6.76 -6.68 7.50
CA TYR A 85 7.67 -6.19 6.46
C TYR A 85 7.35 -6.93 5.17
N ALA A 86 7.02 -6.17 4.12
CA ALA A 86 6.78 -6.71 2.78
C ALA A 86 7.97 -6.32 1.90
N PRO A 87 8.87 -7.27 1.58
CA PRO A 87 10.00 -6.95 0.68
C PRO A 87 9.52 -6.68 -0.75
N PRO A 88 10.37 -6.10 -1.61
CA PRO A 88 10.02 -5.94 -3.02
C PRO A 88 9.59 -7.26 -3.66
N GLY A 89 8.67 -7.19 -4.61
CA GLY A 89 8.21 -8.39 -5.32
C GLY A 89 6.93 -8.99 -4.74
N HIS A 90 5.92 -8.15 -4.53
CA HIS A 90 4.63 -8.61 -4.02
C HIS A 90 3.47 -7.91 -4.72
N THR A 91 2.26 -8.48 -4.56
CA THR A 91 1.00 -7.81 -4.94
C THR A 91 0.02 -7.94 -3.79
N PRO A 92 -0.78 -6.90 -3.51
CA PRO A 92 -1.70 -6.92 -2.37
C PRO A 92 -3.10 -7.44 -2.72
N VAL A 93 -3.70 -8.13 -1.76
CA VAL A 93 -5.12 -8.44 -1.77
C VAL A 93 -5.75 -7.72 -0.58
N LEU A 94 -6.75 -6.90 -0.86
CA LEU A 94 -7.39 -6.04 0.13
C LEU A 94 -8.69 -6.68 0.62
N TYR A 95 -8.98 -6.49 1.90
CA TYR A 95 -10.24 -6.95 2.50
C TYR A 95 -10.99 -5.77 3.10
N ALA A 96 -12.30 -5.71 2.85
CA ALA A 96 -13.15 -4.63 3.35
C ALA A 96 -13.06 -4.51 4.87
N GLY A 97 -13.10 -3.27 5.37
CA GLY A 97 -13.04 -3.01 6.81
C GLY A 97 -11.63 -2.96 7.39
N THR A 98 -10.63 -2.89 6.54
CA THR A 98 -9.22 -2.91 6.95
C THR A 98 -8.64 -1.50 7.01
N GLU A 99 -7.84 -1.24 8.04
CA GLU A 99 -7.02 -0.04 8.15
C GLU A 99 -5.58 -0.45 8.46
N VAL A 100 -4.64 0.13 7.72
CA VAL A 100 -3.22 -0.11 7.93
C VAL A 100 -2.45 1.20 7.90
N VAL A 101 -1.30 1.22 8.57
CA VAL A 101 -0.31 2.27 8.39
C VAL A 101 0.95 1.63 7.83
N GLU A 102 1.48 2.21 6.74
CA GLU A 102 2.68 1.70 6.08
C GLU A 102 3.71 2.80 5.90
N PHE A 103 4.98 2.42 6.04
CA PHE A 103 6.11 3.29 5.71
C PHE A 103 6.84 2.65 4.53
N SER A 104 7.16 3.47 3.53
CA SER A 104 7.84 3.01 2.32
C SER A 104 8.85 4.04 1.86
N PRO A 105 9.95 3.61 1.20
CA PRO A 105 10.83 4.59 0.55
C PRO A 105 10.06 5.40 -0.48
N THR A 106 10.16 6.71 -0.40
CA THR A 106 9.37 7.62 -1.23
C THR A 106 9.56 7.37 -2.73
N LYS A 107 10.79 7.20 -3.17
CA LYS A 107 11.09 7.01 -4.59
C LYS A 107 10.42 5.76 -5.16
N GLU A 108 10.63 4.62 -4.52
CA GLU A 108 10.10 3.34 -4.99
C GLU A 108 8.57 3.31 -4.90
N LEU A 109 8.03 3.92 -3.85
CA LEU A 109 6.58 4.02 -3.70
C LEU A 109 5.96 4.84 -4.83
N HIS A 110 6.52 6.02 -5.15
CA HIS A 110 6.01 6.87 -6.21
C HIS A 110 6.11 6.20 -7.59
N GLU A 111 7.19 5.50 -7.87
CA GLU A 111 7.37 4.77 -9.12
C GLU A 111 6.29 3.69 -9.27
N THR A 112 6.00 2.97 -8.19
CA THR A 112 4.97 1.93 -8.18
C THR A 112 3.58 2.53 -8.33
N LEU A 113 3.25 3.57 -7.56
CA LEU A 113 1.93 4.19 -7.60
C LEU A 113 1.63 4.81 -8.96
N GLU A 114 2.64 5.36 -9.64
CA GLU A 114 2.46 5.92 -10.97
C GLU A 114 1.98 4.85 -11.97
N VAL A 115 2.55 3.65 -11.91
CA VAL A 115 2.12 2.53 -12.77
C VAL A 115 0.72 2.04 -12.38
N VAL A 116 0.47 1.87 -11.08
CA VAL A 116 -0.83 1.41 -10.58
C VAL A 116 -1.95 2.38 -10.98
N GLU A 117 -1.73 3.68 -10.79
CA GLU A 117 -2.73 4.69 -11.15
C GLU A 117 -3.01 4.69 -12.64
N ARG A 118 -1.98 4.55 -13.48
CA ARG A 118 -2.13 4.45 -14.93
C ARG A 118 -2.97 3.24 -15.31
N ASN A 119 -2.67 2.07 -14.72
CA ASN A 119 -3.41 0.86 -15.00
C ASN A 119 -4.87 0.97 -14.55
N MET A 120 -5.13 1.61 -13.43
CA MET A 120 -6.49 1.84 -12.95
C MET A 120 -7.29 2.74 -13.89
N SER A 121 -6.66 3.78 -14.43
CA SER A 121 -7.33 4.71 -15.34
C SER A 121 -7.62 4.10 -16.72
N GLU A 122 -6.92 3.04 -17.10
CA GLU A 122 -7.10 2.34 -18.37
C GLU A 122 -8.10 1.17 -18.28
N SER A 123 -8.56 0.85 -17.09
CA SER A 123 -9.43 -0.32 -16.88
C SER A 123 -10.95 0.01 -17.03
#